data_9f70a28fefcc36d9e54d55b9328b07a8
#
_entry.id   9f70a28fefcc36d9e54d55b9328b07a8
#
_cell.length_a   1.000
_cell.length_b   1.000
_cell.length_c   1.000
_cell.angle_alpha   90.00
_cell.angle_beta   90.00
_cell.angle_gamma   90.00
#
_symmetry.space_group_name_H-M   'P 1'
#
loop_
_entity.id
_entity.type
_entity.pdbx_description
1 polymer ?
#
loop_
_entity_poly.entity_id
_entity_poly.type
_entity_poly.pdbx_seq_one_letter_code
_entity_poly.pdbx_strand_id
1 'polypeptide(L)'
;SRVGWAHAYLGEGNYDPEAMTQNLGKTWHSKDTIVIKKYPCCGSNHGALDSLLALLKEHDLKLPDIARVDIDNVPAISHVLLHPSPTAGYQGKFSLHYNIATALVDRKIDIDSFTDEKLNRPEYREARAKTFVNVMSNWDPEYEHGPTYNPVTITLNNGERLTKKTNRRIMHGAPADP
;
A
#
# COMPACT_ATOMS: atom_id res chain seq x y z
N SER A 1 6.55 -35.03 8.78
CA SER A 1 6.82 -34.66 10.19
C SER A 1 5.65 -33.88 10.76
N ARG A 2 5.15 -34.22 11.96
CA ARG A 2 4.05 -33.51 12.65
C ARG A 2 4.36 -32.02 12.95
N VAL A 3 5.61 -31.62 12.83
CA VAL A 3 6.08 -30.23 13.04
C VAL A 3 6.65 -29.59 11.77
N GLY A 4 6.44 -30.23 10.64
CA GLY A 4 6.91 -29.70 9.35
C GLY A 4 6.06 -28.53 8.86
N TRP A 5 6.65 -27.69 8.00
CA TRP A 5 6.00 -26.51 7.41
C TRP A 5 4.64 -26.84 6.77
N ALA A 6 4.59 -27.87 5.91
CA ALA A 6 3.36 -28.26 5.23
C ALA A 6 2.25 -28.65 6.23
N HIS A 7 2.59 -29.43 7.28
CA HIS A 7 1.63 -29.78 8.32
C HIS A 7 1.13 -28.56 9.09
N ALA A 8 2.03 -27.62 9.42
CA ALA A 8 1.68 -26.41 10.19
C ALA A 8 0.74 -25.49 9.42
N TYR A 9 0.88 -25.36 8.11
CA TYR A 9 0.10 -24.43 7.28
C TYR A 9 -1.12 -25.07 6.61
N LEU A 10 -1.06 -26.34 6.25
CA LEU A 10 -2.11 -26.99 5.47
C LEU A 10 -2.93 -27.99 6.31
N GLY A 11 -2.46 -28.36 7.48
CA GLY A 11 -3.07 -29.38 8.32
C GLY A 11 -2.69 -30.80 7.91
N GLU A 12 -2.98 -31.76 8.78
CA GLU A 12 -2.69 -33.17 8.55
C GLU A 12 -3.52 -33.74 7.38
N GLY A 13 -2.86 -34.41 6.44
CA GLY A 13 -3.51 -35.04 5.30
C GLY A 13 -3.91 -34.08 4.15
N ASN A 14 -3.76 -32.79 4.32
CA ASN A 14 -4.17 -31.79 3.31
C ASN A 14 -3.04 -31.39 2.34
N TYR A 15 -1.97 -32.15 2.27
CA TYR A 15 -0.85 -31.89 1.35
C TYR A 15 -0.25 -33.19 0.83
N ASP A 16 0.25 -33.13 -0.41
CA ASP A 16 0.99 -34.22 -1.05
C ASP A 16 2.50 -33.88 -1.03
N PRO A 17 3.32 -34.63 -0.25
CA PRO A 17 4.76 -34.39 -0.18
C PRO A 17 5.48 -34.56 -1.53
N GLU A 18 5.00 -35.46 -2.39
CA GLU A 18 5.60 -35.74 -3.71
C GLU A 18 5.32 -34.58 -4.65
N ALA A 19 4.08 -34.06 -4.69
CA ALA A 19 3.71 -32.89 -5.46
C ALA A 19 4.52 -31.63 -5.06
N MET A 20 4.85 -31.50 -3.77
CA MET A 20 5.65 -30.37 -3.27
C MET A 20 7.10 -30.39 -3.74
N THR A 21 7.64 -31.56 -4.09
CA THR A 21 9.07 -31.73 -4.39
C THR A 21 9.37 -32.11 -5.84
N GLN A 22 8.38 -32.61 -6.59
CA GLN A 22 8.56 -33.15 -7.95
C GLN A 22 9.22 -32.20 -8.96
N ASN A 23 9.05 -30.91 -8.78
CA ASN A 23 9.57 -29.87 -9.68
C ASN A 23 10.75 -29.06 -9.09
N LEU A 24 11.31 -29.49 -7.95
CA LEU A 24 12.48 -28.85 -7.37
C LEU A 24 13.66 -28.85 -8.35
N GLY A 25 14.28 -27.70 -8.56
CA GLY A 25 15.36 -27.50 -9.51
C GLY A 25 14.95 -27.40 -10.97
N LYS A 26 13.67 -27.65 -11.31
CA LYS A 26 13.13 -27.57 -12.68
C LYS A 26 12.26 -26.32 -12.87
N THR A 27 11.36 -26.07 -11.94
CA THR A 27 10.43 -24.94 -12.00
C THR A 27 10.73 -23.93 -10.88
N TRP A 28 10.99 -22.69 -11.26
CA TRP A 28 11.30 -21.60 -10.35
C TRP A 28 10.16 -20.58 -10.35
N HIS A 29 9.17 -20.78 -9.50
CA HIS A 29 8.03 -19.86 -9.35
C HIS A 29 8.44 -18.45 -8.91
N SER A 30 9.61 -18.32 -8.30
CA SER A 30 10.16 -17.01 -7.92
C SER A 30 10.36 -16.06 -9.10
N LYS A 31 10.54 -16.56 -10.32
CA LYS A 31 10.68 -15.71 -11.52
C LYS A 31 9.45 -14.84 -11.76
N ASP A 32 8.27 -15.34 -11.40
CA ASP A 32 6.99 -14.70 -11.70
C ASP A 32 6.32 -14.10 -10.46
N THR A 33 6.89 -14.31 -9.26
CA THR A 33 6.24 -13.95 -8.00
C THR A 33 7.05 -12.99 -7.13
N ILE A 34 8.36 -12.84 -7.37
CA ILE A 34 9.18 -11.88 -6.62
C ILE A 34 8.93 -10.48 -7.15
N VAL A 35 8.55 -9.58 -6.26
CA VAL A 35 8.43 -8.14 -6.52
C VAL A 35 9.35 -7.36 -5.60
N ILE A 36 10.06 -6.38 -6.15
CA ILE A 36 10.86 -5.44 -5.38
C ILE A 36 9.96 -4.26 -4.99
N LYS A 37 9.84 -4.02 -3.68
CA LYS A 37 9.03 -2.91 -3.18
C LYS A 37 9.68 -1.56 -3.51
N LYS A 38 8.90 -0.66 -4.11
CA LYS A 38 9.30 0.72 -4.38
C LYS A 38 9.40 1.55 -3.10
N TYR A 39 8.53 1.29 -2.12
CA TYR A 39 8.50 1.96 -0.82
C TYR A 39 8.71 0.96 0.32
N PRO A 40 9.43 1.31 1.40
CA PRO A 40 9.74 0.41 2.52
C PRO A 40 8.56 0.25 3.50
N CYS A 41 7.36 0.07 2.96
CA CYS A 41 6.11 -0.13 3.71
C CYS A 41 5.30 -1.31 3.16
N CYS A 42 4.11 -1.54 3.68
CA CYS A 42 3.20 -2.56 3.14
C CYS A 42 2.84 -2.25 1.68
N GLY A 43 2.92 -3.24 0.80
CA GLY A 43 2.61 -3.09 -0.62
C GLY A 43 1.20 -2.55 -0.91
N SER A 44 0.28 -2.74 0.02
CA SER A 44 -1.09 -2.19 -0.07
C SER A 44 -1.16 -0.67 -0.01
N ASN A 45 -0.09 0.03 0.40
CA ASN A 45 0.00 1.48 0.35
C ASN A 45 0.47 2.01 -1.01
N HIS A 46 1.17 1.19 -1.82
CA HIS A 46 1.97 1.68 -2.95
C HIS A 46 1.12 2.36 -4.03
N GLY A 47 -0.05 1.80 -4.37
CA GLY A 47 -0.93 2.40 -5.38
C GLY A 47 -1.43 3.80 -4.99
N ALA A 48 -1.82 3.98 -3.72
CA ALA A 48 -2.23 5.28 -3.21
C ALA A 48 -1.05 6.27 -3.16
N LEU A 49 0.14 5.81 -2.76
CA LEU A 49 1.36 6.63 -2.74
C LEU A 49 1.76 7.09 -4.14
N ASP A 50 1.74 6.20 -5.13
CA ASP A 50 2.04 6.57 -6.52
C ASP A 50 1.05 7.58 -7.07
N SER A 51 -0.25 7.39 -6.81
CA SER A 51 -1.30 8.34 -7.22
C SER A 51 -1.12 9.71 -6.57
N LEU A 52 -0.90 9.73 -5.25
CA LEU A 52 -0.68 10.98 -4.51
C LEU A 52 0.56 11.72 -4.96
N LEU A 53 1.72 11.05 -4.97
CA LEU A 53 3.00 11.67 -5.34
C LEU A 53 2.99 12.21 -6.78
N ALA A 54 2.28 11.52 -7.69
CA ALA A 54 2.09 12.01 -9.05
C ALA A 54 1.25 13.29 -9.08
N LEU A 55 0.10 13.35 -8.38
CA LEU A 55 -0.72 14.58 -8.27
C LEU A 55 0.08 15.73 -7.68
N LEU A 56 0.79 15.49 -6.58
CA LEU A 56 1.60 16.50 -5.93
C LEU A 56 2.69 17.09 -6.85
N LYS A 57 3.27 16.24 -7.71
CA LYS A 57 4.30 16.66 -8.68
C LYS A 57 3.68 17.37 -9.90
N GLU A 58 2.60 16.83 -10.45
CA GLU A 58 1.95 17.36 -11.66
C GLU A 58 1.40 18.80 -11.44
N HIS A 59 0.92 19.08 -10.23
CA HIS A 59 0.28 20.34 -9.88
C HIS A 59 1.12 21.22 -8.94
N ASP A 60 2.36 20.82 -8.61
CA ASP A 60 3.27 21.48 -7.65
C ASP A 60 2.59 21.84 -6.31
N LEU A 61 1.70 20.95 -5.83
CA LEU A 61 0.90 21.18 -4.62
C LEU A 61 1.75 21.08 -3.35
N LYS A 62 1.42 21.88 -2.35
CA LYS A 62 2.02 21.83 -0.99
C LYS A 62 0.94 21.55 0.04
N LEU A 63 1.33 21.03 1.22
CA LEU A 63 0.38 20.71 2.29
C LEU A 63 -0.57 21.84 2.66
N PRO A 64 -0.15 23.14 2.71
CA PRO A 64 -1.07 24.25 2.96
C PRO A 64 -2.15 24.44 1.90
N ASP A 65 -1.94 24.02 0.65
CA ASP A 65 -2.90 24.20 -0.44
C ASP A 65 -4.05 23.19 -0.35
N ILE A 66 -3.84 22.11 0.43
CA ILE A 66 -4.70 20.93 0.48
C ILE A 66 -5.65 21.03 1.66
N ALA A 67 -6.95 20.99 1.38
CA ALA A 67 -8.00 20.88 2.39
C ALA A 67 -8.21 19.44 2.82
N ARG A 68 -8.18 18.48 1.87
CA ARG A 68 -8.53 17.08 2.11
C ARG A 68 -7.90 16.13 1.09
N VAL A 69 -7.58 14.93 1.54
CA VAL A 69 -7.16 13.81 0.68
C VAL A 69 -8.06 12.60 0.96
N ASP A 70 -8.78 12.15 -0.04
CA ASP A 70 -9.62 10.96 0.01
C ASP A 70 -8.93 9.81 -0.74
N ILE A 71 -8.89 8.64 -0.12
CA ILE A 71 -8.36 7.41 -0.72
C ILE A 71 -9.48 6.38 -0.74
N ASP A 72 -9.88 5.95 -1.94
CA ASP A 72 -10.82 4.85 -2.08
C ASP A 72 -10.07 3.53 -1.96
N ASN A 73 -10.50 2.70 -1.01
CA ASN A 73 -9.83 1.47 -0.66
C ASN A 73 -10.81 0.30 -0.64
N VAL A 74 -10.33 -0.90 -0.93
CA VAL A 74 -11.16 -2.09 -0.88
C VAL A 74 -11.19 -2.72 0.50
N PRO A 75 -12.27 -3.42 0.88
CA PRO A 75 -12.41 -4.01 2.21
C PRO A 75 -11.23 -4.89 2.62
N ALA A 76 -10.70 -5.70 1.70
CA ALA A 76 -9.58 -6.60 1.98
C ALA A 76 -8.32 -5.89 2.48
N ILE A 77 -8.07 -4.66 2.05
CA ILE A 77 -6.89 -3.89 2.46
C ILE A 77 -7.03 -3.40 3.91
N SER A 78 -8.24 -3.16 4.40
CA SER A 78 -8.49 -2.77 5.79
C SER A 78 -8.04 -3.84 6.78
N HIS A 79 -8.03 -5.11 6.38
CA HIS A 79 -7.50 -6.22 7.17
C HIS A 79 -5.97 -6.33 7.17
N VAL A 80 -5.29 -5.57 6.33
CA VAL A 80 -3.82 -5.56 6.22
C VAL A 80 -3.24 -4.26 6.77
N LEU A 81 -3.89 -3.12 6.50
CA LEU A 81 -3.49 -1.81 6.97
C LEU A 81 -4.20 -1.49 8.30
N LEU A 82 -3.75 -2.16 9.37
CA LEU A 82 -4.44 -2.25 10.66
C LEU A 82 -4.33 -0.99 11.53
N HIS A 83 -3.49 -0.02 11.15
CA HIS A 83 -3.15 1.12 12.01
C HIS A 83 -3.62 2.45 11.43
N PRO A 84 -4.92 2.81 11.49
CA PRO A 84 -5.38 4.13 11.04
C PRO A 84 -4.76 5.26 11.87
N SER A 85 -4.49 5.01 13.16
CA SER A 85 -3.84 5.93 14.09
C SER A 85 -2.63 5.28 14.74
N PRO A 86 -1.49 5.16 14.03
CA PRO A 86 -0.31 4.50 14.57
C PRO A 86 0.27 5.28 15.75
N THR A 87 0.77 4.56 16.76
CA THR A 87 1.41 5.10 17.97
C THR A 87 2.92 4.88 18.00
N ALA A 88 3.44 4.06 17.09
CA ALA A 88 4.86 3.79 16.91
C ALA A 88 5.23 3.80 15.43
N GLY A 89 6.46 4.18 15.11
CA GLY A 89 6.95 4.29 13.72
C GLY A 89 6.80 2.99 12.94
N TYR A 90 7.05 1.83 13.57
CA TYR A 90 6.84 0.52 12.92
C TYR A 90 5.39 0.31 12.46
N GLN A 91 4.39 0.73 13.25
CA GLN A 91 2.99 0.64 12.88
C GLN A 91 2.68 1.52 11.65
N GLY A 92 3.44 2.60 11.47
CA GLY A 92 3.36 3.48 10.31
C GLY A 92 3.51 2.73 8.98
N LYS A 93 4.32 1.65 8.93
CA LYS A 93 4.47 0.81 7.73
C LYS A 93 3.16 0.14 7.29
N PHE A 94 2.21 -0.04 8.21
CA PHE A 94 0.90 -0.64 8.01
C PHE A 94 -0.24 0.37 8.23
N SER A 95 0.04 1.66 8.04
CA SER A 95 -0.91 2.76 8.16
C SER A 95 -1.02 3.51 6.85
N LEU A 96 -2.16 3.43 6.18
CA LEU A 96 -2.40 4.23 4.97
C LEU A 96 -2.40 5.73 5.30
N HIS A 97 -3.07 6.13 6.39
CA HIS A 97 -3.11 7.52 6.84
C HIS A 97 -1.71 8.11 7.08
N TYR A 98 -0.82 7.35 7.73
CA TYR A 98 0.53 7.82 7.99
C TYR A 98 1.40 7.87 6.72
N ASN A 99 1.29 6.87 5.85
CA ASN A 99 2.02 6.87 4.58
C ASN A 99 1.61 8.04 3.68
N ILE A 100 0.31 8.34 3.59
CA ILE A 100 -0.19 9.52 2.87
C ILE A 100 0.33 10.82 3.51
N ALA A 101 0.26 10.93 4.84
CA ALA A 101 0.80 12.09 5.56
C ALA A 101 2.30 12.28 5.29
N THR A 102 3.08 11.21 5.29
CA THR A 102 4.51 11.24 4.98
C THR A 102 4.75 11.74 3.54
N ALA A 103 3.99 11.24 2.57
CA ALA A 103 4.09 11.70 1.19
C ALA A 103 3.70 13.18 1.03
N LEU A 104 2.72 13.67 1.79
CA LEU A 104 2.32 15.09 1.79
C LEU A 104 3.42 16.01 2.35
N VAL A 105 4.10 15.58 3.42
CA VAL A 105 5.13 16.36 4.11
C VAL A 105 6.49 16.23 3.44
N ASP A 106 6.98 14.99 3.27
CA ASP A 106 8.37 14.72 2.83
C ASP A 106 8.49 14.59 1.30
N ARG A 107 7.40 14.43 0.56
CA ARG A 107 7.40 14.14 -0.89
C ARG A 107 8.10 12.85 -1.28
N LYS A 108 8.40 12.01 -0.32
CA LYS A 108 9.06 10.71 -0.47
C LYS A 108 8.68 9.78 0.67
N ILE A 109 8.93 8.51 0.46
CA ILE A 109 8.81 7.47 1.50
C ILE A 109 10.12 6.69 1.49
N ASP A 110 10.85 6.75 2.58
CA ASP A 110 12.12 6.03 2.79
C ASP A 110 12.13 5.31 4.16
N ILE A 111 13.24 4.66 4.47
CA ILE A 111 13.38 3.90 5.72
C ILE A 111 13.26 4.81 6.93
N ASP A 112 13.80 6.02 6.85
CA ASP A 112 13.77 7.01 7.94
C ASP A 112 12.38 7.64 8.13
N SER A 113 11.44 7.36 7.25
CA SER A 113 10.04 7.81 7.39
C SER A 113 9.34 7.13 8.57
N PHE A 114 9.82 5.99 9.05
CA PHE A 114 9.13 5.15 10.03
C PHE A 114 9.76 5.20 11.41
N THR A 115 10.05 6.39 11.91
CA THR A 115 10.54 6.63 13.27
C THR A 115 9.43 7.16 14.18
N ASP A 116 9.55 6.88 15.48
CA ASP A 116 8.60 7.42 16.49
C ASP A 116 8.67 8.94 16.56
N GLU A 117 9.84 9.51 16.31
CA GLU A 117 10.05 10.96 16.26
C GLU A 117 9.20 11.58 15.15
N LYS A 118 9.35 11.14 13.90
CA LYS A 118 8.60 11.67 12.75
C LYS A 118 7.10 11.51 12.93
N LEU A 119 6.67 10.34 13.41
CA LEU A 119 5.24 10.06 13.65
C LEU A 119 4.56 11.12 14.52
N ASN A 120 5.29 11.65 15.51
CA ASN A 120 4.77 12.55 16.52
C ASN A 120 4.92 14.04 16.18
N ARG A 121 5.59 14.41 15.09
CA ARG A 121 5.77 15.79 14.67
C ARG A 121 4.43 16.43 14.25
N PRO A 122 4.24 17.74 14.55
CA PRO A 122 2.97 18.43 14.29
C PRO A 122 2.51 18.37 12.83
N GLU A 123 3.42 18.54 11.88
CA GLU A 123 3.14 18.53 10.45
C GLU A 123 2.59 17.21 9.93
N TYR A 124 3.05 16.08 10.50
CA TYR A 124 2.51 14.76 10.14
C TYR A 124 1.14 14.51 10.77
N ARG A 125 0.88 15.08 11.94
CA ARG A 125 -0.45 15.02 12.58
C ARG A 125 -1.45 15.83 11.78
N GLU A 126 -1.08 17.04 11.33
CA GLU A 126 -1.91 17.86 10.45
C GLU A 126 -2.23 17.14 9.14
N ALA A 127 -1.22 16.61 8.47
CA ALA A 127 -1.40 15.87 7.23
C ALA A 127 -2.29 14.62 7.40
N ARG A 128 -2.15 13.89 8.52
CA ARG A 128 -3.05 12.77 8.85
C ARG A 128 -4.49 13.23 9.06
N ALA A 129 -4.70 14.36 9.71
CA ALA A 129 -6.04 14.91 9.95
C ALA A 129 -6.77 15.29 8.64
N LYS A 130 -6.02 15.57 7.57
CA LYS A 130 -6.55 15.83 6.23
C LYS A 130 -6.78 14.55 5.39
N THR A 131 -6.39 13.36 5.88
CA THR A 131 -6.41 12.10 5.15
C THR A 131 -7.61 11.24 5.55
N PHE A 132 -8.40 10.84 4.58
CA PHE A 132 -9.61 10.03 4.76
C PHE A 132 -9.54 8.78 3.89
N VAL A 133 -9.82 7.64 4.48
CA VAL A 133 -9.86 6.35 3.76
C VAL A 133 -11.30 5.90 3.67
N ASN A 134 -11.80 5.83 2.44
CA ASN A 134 -13.15 5.38 2.12
C ASN A 134 -13.09 3.89 1.76
N VAL A 135 -13.86 3.07 2.44
CA VAL A 135 -13.95 1.65 2.10
C VAL A 135 -15.04 1.48 1.05
N MET A 136 -14.66 1.08 -0.16
CA MET A 136 -15.59 0.82 -1.25
C MET A 136 -16.45 -0.41 -0.94
N SER A 137 -17.74 -0.37 -1.29
CA SER A 137 -18.66 -1.49 -1.06
C SER A 137 -18.42 -2.67 -2.00
N ASN A 138 -17.86 -2.43 -3.18
CA ASN A 138 -17.67 -3.42 -4.22
C ASN A 138 -16.26 -3.40 -4.79
N TRP A 139 -15.81 -4.56 -5.29
CA TRP A 139 -14.62 -4.68 -6.13
C TRP A 139 -14.88 -4.02 -7.49
N ASP A 140 -13.87 -3.41 -8.07
CA ASP A 140 -13.93 -2.97 -9.45
C ASP A 140 -14.01 -4.21 -10.36
N PRO A 141 -15.10 -4.39 -11.13
CA PRO A 141 -15.31 -5.56 -11.96
C PRO A 141 -14.28 -5.70 -13.11
N GLU A 142 -13.50 -4.67 -13.42
CA GLU A 142 -12.42 -4.75 -14.42
C GLU A 142 -11.25 -5.60 -13.96
N TYR A 143 -11.22 -6.04 -12.69
CA TYR A 143 -10.05 -6.75 -12.13
C TYR A 143 -10.42 -8.11 -11.55
N GLU A 144 -10.23 -9.13 -12.35
CA GLU A 144 -10.47 -10.55 -12.02
C GLU A 144 -9.69 -11.02 -10.77
N HIS A 145 -8.58 -10.36 -10.43
CA HIS A 145 -7.69 -10.72 -9.32
C HIS A 145 -7.61 -9.67 -8.21
N GLY A 146 -8.61 -8.80 -8.10
CA GLY A 146 -8.70 -7.76 -7.10
C GLY A 146 -8.13 -6.40 -7.53
N PRO A 147 -8.40 -5.36 -6.75
CA PRO A 147 -8.09 -4.00 -7.18
C PRO A 147 -6.58 -3.82 -7.27
N THR A 148 -6.18 -3.36 -8.42
CA THR A 148 -4.78 -3.05 -8.73
C THR A 148 -4.45 -1.58 -8.47
N TYR A 149 -5.42 -0.78 -8.04
CA TYR A 149 -5.24 0.64 -7.79
C TYR A 149 -6.06 1.14 -6.60
N ASN A 150 -5.62 2.26 -6.03
CA ASN A 150 -6.36 3.03 -5.07
C ASN A 150 -6.54 4.44 -5.65
N PRO A 151 -7.75 4.83 -6.09
CA PRO A 151 -8.02 6.21 -6.47
C PRO A 151 -7.71 7.15 -5.30
N VAL A 152 -6.99 8.22 -5.61
CA VAL A 152 -6.70 9.29 -4.66
C VAL A 152 -7.28 10.58 -5.20
N THR A 153 -8.08 11.26 -4.39
CA THR A 153 -8.64 12.57 -4.71
C THR A 153 -8.10 13.60 -3.72
N ILE A 154 -7.42 14.62 -4.22
CA ILE A 154 -7.03 15.80 -3.46
C ILE A 154 -8.10 16.87 -3.67
N THR A 155 -8.64 17.40 -2.58
CA THR A 155 -9.49 18.59 -2.59
C THR A 155 -8.66 19.78 -2.09
N LEU A 156 -8.54 20.80 -2.92
CA LEU A 156 -7.83 22.03 -2.60
C LEU A 156 -8.70 23.00 -1.75
N ASN A 157 -8.06 23.99 -1.13
CA ASN A 157 -8.76 25.01 -0.32
C ASN A 157 -9.78 25.84 -1.13
N ASN A 158 -9.59 25.96 -2.45
CA ASN A 158 -10.53 26.63 -3.35
C ASN A 158 -11.72 25.74 -3.79
N GLY A 159 -11.76 24.47 -3.32
CA GLY A 159 -12.79 23.50 -3.66
C GLY A 159 -12.50 22.67 -4.93
N GLU A 160 -11.44 22.96 -5.65
CA GLU A 160 -11.00 22.15 -6.80
C GLU A 160 -10.65 20.73 -6.37
N ARG A 161 -11.00 19.75 -7.21
CA ARG A 161 -10.75 18.33 -6.93
C ARG A 161 -9.89 17.71 -8.03
N LEU A 162 -8.78 17.13 -7.64
CA LEU A 162 -7.83 16.47 -8.51
C LEU A 162 -7.79 14.98 -8.18
N THR A 163 -8.13 14.13 -9.15
CA THR A 163 -8.21 12.68 -8.93
C THR A 163 -7.22 11.94 -9.83
N LYS A 164 -6.53 10.97 -9.26
CA LYS A 164 -5.66 10.05 -9.98
C LYS A 164 -5.82 8.63 -9.46
N LYS A 165 -5.74 7.66 -10.38
CA LYS A 165 -5.58 6.25 -10.04
C LYS A 165 -4.37 5.68 -10.77
N THR A 166 -3.48 5.05 -10.03
CA THR A 166 -2.29 4.42 -10.60
C THR A 166 -2.42 2.91 -10.45
N ASN A 167 -2.07 2.17 -11.50
CA ASN A 167 -2.14 0.72 -11.48
C ASN A 167 -1.12 0.18 -10.47
N ARG A 168 -1.60 -0.58 -9.48
CA ARG A 168 -0.79 -1.21 -8.44
C ARG A 168 0.21 -2.25 -8.98
N ARG A 169 0.03 -2.75 -10.21
CA ARG A 169 0.95 -3.69 -10.84
C ARG A 169 2.30 -3.10 -11.21
N ILE A 170 2.44 -1.77 -11.16
CA ILE A 170 3.72 -1.07 -11.37
C ILE A 170 4.54 -1.07 -10.07
N MET A 171 4.75 -2.23 -9.49
CA MET A 171 5.88 -2.44 -8.58
C MET A 171 7.04 -2.95 -9.44
N HIS A 172 8.22 -2.33 -9.34
CA HIS A 172 9.40 -2.74 -10.10
C HIS A 172 9.63 -4.26 -9.97
N GLY A 173 9.80 -4.92 -11.11
CA GLY A 173 9.94 -6.38 -11.17
C GLY A 173 8.63 -7.16 -11.11
N ALA A 174 7.47 -6.51 -11.17
CA ALA A 174 6.23 -7.22 -11.45
C ALA A 174 6.24 -7.74 -12.90
N PRO A 175 5.65 -8.92 -13.19
CA PRO A 175 5.65 -9.51 -14.54
C PRO A 175 5.03 -8.63 -15.64
N ALA A 176 4.33 -7.57 -15.28
CA ALA A 176 3.69 -6.62 -16.19
C ALA A 176 4.46 -5.28 -16.34
N ASP A 177 5.63 -5.18 -15.73
CA ASP A 177 6.51 -4.02 -15.87
C ASP A 177 7.60 -4.38 -16.90
N PRO A 178 7.55 -3.89 -18.16
CA PRO A 178 8.52 -4.22 -19.20
C PRO A 178 9.89 -3.61 -18.93
#